data_a43d8376a82d6324bc7b88e1d522fa6c
#
_entry.id   a43d8376a82d6324bc7b88e1d522fa6c
#
_cell.length_a   1.000
_cell.length_b   1.000
_cell.length_c   1.000
_cell.angle_alpha   90.00
_cell.angle_beta   90.00
_cell.angle_gamma   90.00
#
_symmetry.space_group_name_H-M   'P 1'
#
loop_
_entity.id
_entity.type
_entity.pdbx_description
1 polymer ?
#
loop_
_entity_poly.entity_id
_entity_poly.type
_entity_poly.pdbx_seq_one_letter_code
_entity_poly.pdbx_strand_id
1 'polypeptide(L)'
;MHRRQRTIRTSKSCKGVGLHTGVDSIITFHPAPENYGIRFVRSDIKDSPEIKADIDHVVDISRGTTIEQNDVRIHTVEHALAAVNGLRIDNVMIELNNKETPVMDGSAKDFVDALLDAGIKKQEAKRKVLKITRAVNYTDYYRDIDIHVIPSDNFRVTFLVEYPLPAL
;
A
#
# COMPACT_ATOMS: atom_id res chain seq x y z
N MET A 1 -17.16 -10.01 15.10
CA MET A 1 -17.90 -10.09 13.81
C MET A 1 -16.88 -10.39 12.71
N HIS A 2 -16.89 -11.62 12.15
CA HIS A 2 -15.93 -11.99 11.10
C HIS A 2 -16.29 -11.23 9.81
N ARG A 3 -15.51 -10.22 9.47
CA ARG A 3 -15.70 -9.47 8.22
C ARG A 3 -15.25 -10.33 7.04
N ARG A 4 -15.98 -10.24 5.92
CA ARG A 4 -15.62 -10.90 4.66
C ARG A 4 -14.55 -10.07 3.94
N GLN A 5 -13.76 -10.75 3.11
CA GLN A 5 -12.79 -10.12 2.24
C GLN A 5 -13.48 -9.22 1.21
N ARG A 6 -12.71 -8.31 0.63
CA ARG A 6 -13.16 -7.36 -0.39
C ARG A 6 -12.18 -7.28 -1.54
N THR A 7 -12.73 -7.10 -2.73
CA THR A 7 -12.02 -6.70 -3.95
C THR A 7 -12.82 -5.59 -4.65
N ILE A 8 -12.39 -5.16 -5.82
CA ILE A 8 -13.14 -4.23 -6.68
C ILE A 8 -13.96 -4.99 -7.72
N ARG A 9 -14.94 -4.32 -8.37
CA ARG A 9 -15.81 -4.95 -9.38
C ARG A 9 -15.23 -4.89 -10.78
N THR A 10 -14.64 -3.74 -11.14
CA THR A 10 -14.08 -3.46 -12.47
C THR A 10 -12.69 -2.86 -12.34
N SER A 11 -11.89 -2.99 -13.39
CA SER A 11 -10.57 -2.34 -13.42
C SER A 11 -10.70 -0.83 -13.61
N LYS A 12 -9.79 -0.09 -12.97
CA LYS A 12 -9.68 1.38 -13.08
C LYS A 12 -8.21 1.80 -13.09
N SER A 13 -7.92 2.81 -13.91
CA SER A 13 -6.57 3.34 -14.06
C SER A 13 -6.48 4.80 -13.65
N CYS A 14 -5.31 5.18 -13.12
CA CYS A 14 -4.88 6.56 -12.92
C CYS A 14 -3.59 6.77 -13.72
N LYS A 15 -3.42 7.97 -14.27
CA LYS A 15 -2.19 8.38 -14.99
C LYS A 15 -1.60 9.62 -14.33
N GLY A 16 -0.31 9.65 -14.17
CA GLY A 16 0.44 10.77 -13.63
C GLY A 16 1.95 10.60 -13.83
N VAL A 17 2.74 11.32 -13.07
CA VAL A 17 4.20 11.33 -13.16
C VAL A 17 4.77 10.76 -11.85
N GLY A 18 5.81 9.94 -11.94
CA GLY A 18 6.57 9.48 -10.78
C GLY A 18 7.31 10.61 -10.09
N LEU A 19 7.24 10.70 -8.76
CA LEU A 19 7.83 11.79 -7.98
C LEU A 19 9.36 11.86 -8.12
N HIS A 20 10.02 10.71 -8.08
CA HIS A 20 11.48 10.62 -8.09
C HIS A 20 12.05 10.40 -9.50
N THR A 21 11.30 9.71 -10.34
CA THR A 21 11.76 9.36 -11.70
C THR A 21 11.40 10.41 -12.75
N GLY A 22 10.36 11.23 -12.49
CA GLY A 22 9.85 12.21 -13.47
C GLY A 22 9.22 11.56 -14.72
N VAL A 23 8.96 10.24 -14.70
CA VAL A 23 8.47 9.49 -15.85
C VAL A 23 6.97 9.30 -15.77
N ASP A 24 6.28 9.40 -16.91
CA ASP A 24 4.85 9.08 -17.03
C ASP A 24 4.58 7.65 -16.58
N SER A 25 3.66 7.50 -15.65
CA SER A 25 3.26 6.21 -15.09
C SER A 25 1.75 6.04 -15.10
N ILE A 26 1.32 4.85 -15.46
CA ILE A 26 -0.07 4.42 -15.37
C ILE A 26 -0.14 3.30 -14.34
N ILE A 27 -0.99 3.51 -13.34
CA ILE A 27 -1.37 2.50 -12.36
C ILE A 27 -2.77 2.03 -12.66
N THR A 28 -2.98 0.71 -12.72
CA THR A 28 -4.30 0.10 -12.94
C THR A 28 -4.62 -0.88 -11.84
N PHE A 29 -5.73 -0.66 -11.16
CA PHE A 29 -6.25 -1.59 -10.15
C PHE A 29 -7.17 -2.61 -10.83
N HIS A 30 -6.93 -3.90 -10.62
CA HIS A 30 -7.72 -5.00 -11.16
C HIS A 30 -8.38 -5.81 -10.03
N PRO A 31 -9.61 -6.33 -10.25
CA PRO A 31 -10.20 -7.30 -9.33
C PRO A 31 -9.29 -8.52 -9.14
N ALA A 32 -9.26 -9.05 -7.93
CA ALA A 32 -8.49 -10.24 -7.64
C ALA A 32 -9.32 -11.28 -6.88
N PRO A 33 -8.99 -12.58 -6.99
CA PRO A 33 -9.70 -13.65 -6.29
C PRO A 33 -9.48 -13.60 -4.78
N GLU A 34 -10.24 -14.39 -4.06
CA GLU A 34 -10.10 -14.55 -2.62
C GLU A 34 -8.72 -15.04 -2.22
N ASN A 35 -8.19 -14.51 -1.13
CA ASN A 35 -6.87 -14.84 -0.58
C ASN A 35 -5.67 -14.47 -1.51
N TYR A 36 -5.90 -13.70 -2.55
CA TYR A 36 -4.84 -13.20 -3.43
C TYR A 36 -3.92 -12.20 -2.70
N GLY A 37 -4.51 -11.37 -1.82
CA GLY A 37 -3.80 -10.28 -1.17
C GLY A 37 -3.63 -9.06 -2.08
N ILE A 38 -2.67 -8.21 -1.75
CA ILE A 38 -2.31 -7.04 -2.56
C ILE A 38 -1.01 -7.37 -3.27
N ARG A 39 -0.99 -7.27 -4.60
CA ARG A 39 0.20 -7.51 -5.40
C ARG A 39 0.35 -6.46 -6.47
N PHE A 40 1.59 -6.07 -6.69
CA PHE A 40 1.99 -5.23 -7.81
C PHE A 40 2.51 -6.07 -8.97
N VAL A 41 2.23 -5.61 -10.19
CA VAL A 41 2.67 -6.26 -11.44
C VAL A 41 3.34 -5.21 -12.32
N ARG A 42 4.53 -5.52 -12.86
CA ARG A 42 5.27 -4.68 -13.80
C ARG A 42 4.97 -5.12 -15.22
N SER A 43 3.96 -4.51 -15.86
CA SER A 43 3.55 -4.87 -17.23
C SER A 43 4.51 -4.40 -18.33
N ASP A 44 5.43 -3.52 -18.01
CA ASP A 44 6.51 -3.08 -18.90
C ASP A 44 7.71 -4.06 -18.96
N ILE A 45 7.73 -5.05 -18.08
CA ILE A 45 8.78 -6.08 -18.05
C ILE A 45 8.22 -7.38 -18.62
N LYS A 46 9.07 -8.09 -19.39
CA LYS A 46 8.72 -9.40 -19.94
C LYS A 46 8.27 -10.34 -18.80
N ASP A 47 7.24 -11.13 -19.07
CA ASP A 47 6.60 -12.06 -18.14
C ASP A 47 5.88 -11.38 -16.95
N SER A 48 5.75 -10.05 -16.96
CA SER A 48 4.97 -9.24 -16.02
C SER A 48 5.12 -9.70 -14.57
N PRO A 49 6.33 -9.58 -13.98
CA PRO A 49 6.62 -10.12 -12.66
C PRO A 49 5.72 -9.51 -11.58
N GLU A 50 5.22 -10.36 -10.69
CA GLU A 50 4.43 -9.97 -9.52
C GLU A 50 5.32 -9.74 -8.31
N ILE A 51 5.01 -8.70 -7.51
CA ILE A 51 5.61 -8.41 -6.21
C ILE A 51 4.50 -8.34 -5.18
N LYS A 52 4.60 -9.13 -4.14
CA LYS A 52 3.63 -9.08 -3.03
C LYS A 52 3.87 -7.83 -2.18
N ALA A 53 2.80 -7.10 -1.88
CA ALA A 53 2.88 -5.91 -1.04
C ALA A 53 2.82 -6.29 0.44
N ASP A 54 3.94 -6.75 0.99
CA ASP A 54 4.10 -7.04 2.41
C ASP A 54 5.48 -6.57 2.91
N ILE A 55 5.69 -6.67 4.22
CA ILE A 55 6.89 -6.18 4.89
C ILE A 55 8.17 -6.92 4.44
N ASP A 56 8.06 -8.19 4.04
CA ASP A 56 9.20 -9.02 3.65
C ASP A 56 9.79 -8.59 2.31
N HIS A 57 9.02 -7.83 1.49
CA HIS A 57 9.45 -7.30 0.20
C HIS A 57 9.89 -5.83 0.25
N VAL A 58 9.83 -5.18 1.42
CA VAL A 58 10.30 -3.80 1.58
C VAL A 58 11.82 -3.77 1.62
N VAL A 59 12.43 -3.03 0.68
CA VAL A 59 13.91 -2.96 0.55
C VAL A 59 14.46 -1.56 0.80
N ASP A 60 13.65 -0.51 0.69
CA ASP A 60 14.07 0.87 0.94
C ASP A 60 12.90 1.71 1.46
N ILE A 61 13.19 2.57 2.44
CA ILE A 61 12.26 3.53 3.05
C ILE A 61 12.85 4.94 3.15
N SER A 62 13.93 5.23 2.46
CA SER A 62 14.68 6.50 2.64
C SER A 62 13.96 7.71 2.06
N ARG A 63 13.21 7.55 0.97
CA ARG A 63 12.47 8.63 0.29
C ARG A 63 11.04 8.26 -0.10
N GLY A 64 10.56 7.15 0.37
CA GLY A 64 9.30 6.51 0.05
C GLY A 64 9.45 5.01 0.22
N THR A 65 8.36 4.28 0.15
CA THR A 65 8.42 2.81 0.31
C THR A 65 8.70 2.14 -1.04
N THR A 66 9.82 1.40 -1.10
CA THR A 66 10.17 0.58 -2.25
C THR A 66 10.01 -0.89 -1.91
N ILE A 67 9.32 -1.63 -2.76
CA ILE A 67 9.20 -3.09 -2.69
C ILE A 67 9.96 -3.74 -3.84
N GLU A 68 10.50 -4.94 -3.58
CA GLU A 68 11.30 -5.69 -4.57
C GLU A 68 11.02 -7.18 -4.50
N GLN A 69 11.07 -7.84 -5.64
CA GLN A 69 11.15 -9.29 -5.77
C GLN A 69 11.90 -9.65 -7.06
N ASN A 70 12.88 -10.56 -6.97
CA ASN A 70 13.67 -11.02 -8.11
C ASN A 70 14.27 -9.87 -8.95
N ASP A 71 14.94 -8.93 -8.29
CA ASP A 71 15.56 -7.73 -8.88
C ASP A 71 14.58 -6.76 -9.58
N VAL A 72 13.29 -6.96 -9.43
CA VAL A 72 12.27 -6.05 -9.93
C VAL A 72 11.78 -5.15 -8.80
N ARG A 73 11.90 -3.83 -8.97
CA ARG A 73 11.53 -2.82 -7.97
C ARG A 73 10.33 -2.00 -8.39
N ILE A 74 9.54 -1.62 -7.38
CA ILE A 74 8.50 -0.62 -7.50
C ILE A 74 8.64 0.39 -6.37
N HIS A 75 8.74 1.66 -6.75
CA HIS A 75 8.95 2.79 -5.84
C HIS A 75 7.63 3.49 -5.49
N THR A 76 7.60 4.15 -4.31
CA THR A 76 6.54 5.06 -3.88
C THR A 76 5.16 4.39 -3.79
N VAL A 77 5.12 3.17 -3.24
CA VAL A 77 3.88 2.36 -3.17
C VAL A 77 2.90 2.80 -2.07
N GLU A 78 3.34 3.62 -1.12
CA GLU A 78 2.61 3.98 0.10
C GLU A 78 1.26 4.66 -0.17
N HIS A 79 1.15 5.56 -1.15
CA HIS A 79 -0.09 6.27 -1.46
C HIS A 79 -1.17 5.34 -2.01
N ALA A 80 -0.79 4.45 -2.93
CA ALA A 80 -1.69 3.44 -3.48
C ALA A 80 -2.13 2.44 -2.40
N LEU A 81 -1.19 2.00 -1.55
CA LEU A 81 -1.48 1.10 -0.43
C LEU A 81 -2.35 1.76 0.64
N ALA A 82 -2.18 3.06 0.90
CA ALA A 82 -3.02 3.82 1.81
C ALA A 82 -4.49 3.84 1.32
N ALA A 83 -4.72 4.07 0.02
CA ALA A 83 -6.06 4.04 -0.58
C ALA A 83 -6.70 2.65 -0.46
N VAL A 84 -5.98 1.60 -0.84
CA VAL A 84 -6.45 0.20 -0.77
C VAL A 84 -6.80 -0.18 0.67
N ASN A 85 -5.92 0.13 1.63
CA ASN A 85 -6.14 -0.17 3.05
C ASN A 85 -7.27 0.67 3.66
N GLY A 86 -7.35 1.96 3.33
CA GLY A 86 -8.41 2.87 3.79
C GLY A 86 -9.81 2.38 3.36
N LEU A 87 -9.94 1.85 2.16
CA LEU A 87 -11.17 1.24 1.64
C LEU A 87 -11.36 -0.21 2.08
N ARG A 88 -10.42 -0.76 2.84
CA ARG A 88 -10.44 -2.15 3.35
C ARG A 88 -10.58 -3.18 2.23
N ILE A 89 -9.86 -2.97 1.14
CA ILE A 89 -9.73 -3.93 0.05
C ILE A 89 -8.66 -4.95 0.47
N ASP A 90 -8.99 -6.22 0.41
CA ASP A 90 -8.10 -7.32 0.83
C ASP A 90 -7.37 -7.94 -0.36
N ASN A 91 -8.00 -7.91 -1.54
CA ASN A 91 -7.51 -8.58 -2.74
C ASN A 91 -7.58 -7.64 -3.94
N VAL A 92 -6.44 -7.26 -4.47
CA VAL A 92 -6.31 -6.41 -5.65
C VAL A 92 -4.98 -6.66 -6.33
N MET A 93 -4.99 -6.74 -7.65
CA MET A 93 -3.78 -6.67 -8.46
C MET A 93 -3.59 -5.22 -8.91
N ILE A 94 -2.40 -4.69 -8.73
CA ILE A 94 -2.02 -3.32 -9.05
C ILE A 94 -0.98 -3.39 -10.17
N GLU A 95 -1.40 -3.12 -11.38
CA GLU A 95 -0.53 -3.12 -12.55
C GLU A 95 0.11 -1.75 -12.74
N LEU A 96 1.41 -1.75 -13.06
CA LEU A 96 2.19 -0.59 -13.39
C LEU A 96 2.93 -0.79 -14.72
N ASN A 97 2.90 0.22 -15.58
CA ASN A 97 3.67 0.27 -16.81
C ASN A 97 5.06 0.90 -16.62
N ASN A 98 5.49 1.12 -15.37
CA ASN A 98 6.77 1.72 -15.03
C ASN A 98 7.20 1.31 -13.60
N LYS A 99 8.43 1.68 -13.22
CA LYS A 99 9.04 1.34 -11.91
C LYS A 99 8.55 2.18 -10.72
N GLU A 100 7.73 3.21 -10.93
CA GLU A 100 7.25 4.10 -9.87
C GLU A 100 5.75 4.36 -10.03
N THR A 101 5.02 4.38 -8.91
CA THR A 101 3.62 4.79 -8.92
C THR A 101 3.51 6.29 -9.22
N PRO A 102 2.46 6.76 -9.89
CA PRO A 102 2.26 8.19 -10.10
C PRO A 102 1.99 8.89 -8.76
N VAL A 103 2.57 10.09 -8.58
CA VAL A 103 2.44 10.86 -7.33
C VAL A 103 1.09 11.55 -7.21
N MET A 104 0.41 11.80 -8.31
CA MET A 104 -0.85 12.54 -8.40
C MET A 104 -0.72 13.93 -7.75
N ASP A 105 -1.59 14.27 -6.80
CA ASP A 105 -1.53 15.50 -6.00
C ASP A 105 -0.69 15.35 -4.70
N GLY A 106 -0.01 14.23 -4.53
CA GLY A 106 0.74 13.89 -3.32
C GLY A 106 -0.11 13.27 -2.20
N SER A 107 -1.40 13.08 -2.44
CA SER A 107 -2.30 12.37 -1.53
C SER A 107 -2.74 11.01 -2.09
N ALA A 108 -3.53 10.26 -1.31
CA ALA A 108 -4.17 9.03 -1.78
C ALA A 108 -5.52 9.27 -2.48
N LYS A 109 -5.96 10.53 -2.62
CA LYS A 109 -7.31 10.87 -3.03
C LYS A 109 -7.70 10.31 -4.41
N ASP A 110 -6.87 10.52 -5.43
CA ASP A 110 -7.18 10.06 -6.78
C ASP A 110 -7.28 8.53 -6.87
N PHE A 111 -6.44 7.81 -6.10
CA PHE A 111 -6.53 6.35 -6.00
C PHE A 111 -7.80 5.91 -5.28
N VAL A 112 -8.22 6.62 -4.22
CA VAL A 112 -9.48 6.36 -3.52
C VAL A 112 -10.65 6.55 -4.46
N ASP A 113 -10.69 7.66 -5.21
CA ASP A 113 -11.76 7.97 -6.16
C ASP A 113 -11.84 6.89 -7.25
N ALA A 114 -10.70 6.47 -7.83
CA ALA A 114 -10.65 5.40 -8.82
C ALA A 114 -11.15 4.06 -8.27
N LEU A 115 -10.78 3.71 -7.04
CA LEU A 115 -11.23 2.48 -6.39
C LEU A 115 -12.71 2.50 -6.01
N LEU A 116 -13.25 3.66 -5.62
CA LEU A 116 -14.69 3.85 -5.39
C LEU A 116 -15.47 3.73 -6.69
N ASP A 117 -14.99 4.34 -7.77
CA ASP A 117 -15.55 4.21 -9.11
C ASP A 117 -15.53 2.77 -9.64
N ALA A 118 -14.46 2.03 -9.32
CA ALA A 118 -14.37 0.60 -9.63
C ALA A 118 -15.45 -0.23 -8.93
N GLY A 119 -16.01 0.29 -7.84
CA GLY A 119 -17.03 -0.34 -7.02
C GLY A 119 -16.46 -1.46 -6.14
N ILE A 120 -16.78 -1.44 -4.85
CA ILE A 120 -16.31 -2.46 -3.89
C ILE A 120 -17.20 -3.71 -3.96
N LYS A 121 -16.58 -4.88 -4.04
CA LYS A 121 -17.22 -6.20 -4.03
C LYS A 121 -16.83 -6.98 -2.78
N LYS A 122 -17.82 -7.43 -2.01
CA LYS A 122 -17.62 -8.42 -0.93
C LYS A 122 -17.41 -9.80 -1.54
N GLN A 123 -16.50 -10.56 -0.94
CA GLN A 123 -16.19 -11.95 -1.28
C GLN A 123 -16.67 -12.91 -0.18
N GLU A 124 -16.68 -14.21 -0.44
CA GLU A 124 -17.18 -15.19 0.52
C GLU A 124 -16.15 -15.52 1.62
N ALA A 125 -14.86 -15.48 1.30
CA ALA A 125 -13.79 -15.78 2.25
C ALA A 125 -13.79 -14.80 3.44
N LYS A 126 -13.44 -15.30 4.60
CA LYS A 126 -13.29 -14.50 5.82
C LYS A 126 -11.97 -13.71 5.76
N ARG A 127 -12.02 -12.47 6.21
CA ARG A 127 -10.83 -11.63 6.36
C ARG A 127 -9.91 -12.21 7.44
N LYS A 128 -8.62 -12.31 7.13
CA LYS A 128 -7.59 -12.60 8.13
C LYS A 128 -7.31 -11.32 8.92
N VAL A 129 -7.24 -11.43 10.24
CA VAL A 129 -7.00 -10.30 11.15
C VAL A 129 -5.90 -10.68 12.11
N LEU A 130 -4.88 -9.84 12.21
CA LEU A 130 -3.90 -9.91 13.30
C LEU A 130 -4.51 -9.24 14.53
N LYS A 131 -4.71 -10.00 15.60
CA LYS A 131 -5.20 -9.47 16.87
C LYS A 131 -4.02 -9.27 17.83
N ILE A 132 -3.84 -8.03 18.26
CA ILE A 132 -2.85 -7.71 19.28
C ILE A 132 -3.44 -8.08 20.64
N THR A 133 -2.81 -9.01 21.36
CA THR A 133 -3.28 -9.54 22.66
C THR A 133 -2.48 -9.03 23.85
N ARG A 134 -1.31 -8.46 23.62
CA ARG A 134 -0.42 -7.86 24.63
C ARG A 134 0.30 -6.66 24.04
N ALA A 135 0.74 -5.75 24.89
CA ALA A 135 1.58 -4.64 24.43
C ALA A 135 2.92 -5.15 23.90
N VAL A 136 3.36 -4.55 22.81
CA VAL A 136 4.68 -4.78 22.20
C VAL A 136 5.33 -3.41 22.00
N ASN A 137 6.57 -3.27 22.45
CA ASN A 137 7.34 -2.03 22.32
C ASN A 137 8.61 -2.31 21.55
N TYR A 138 9.00 -1.34 20.75
CA TYR A 138 10.27 -1.31 20.04
C TYR A 138 10.89 0.07 20.21
N THR A 139 12.17 0.14 20.57
CA THR A 139 12.91 1.39 20.73
C THR A 139 14.23 1.29 19.95
N ASP A 140 14.50 2.29 19.12
CA ASP A 140 15.78 2.50 18.47
C ASP A 140 16.40 3.79 19.02
N TYR A 141 17.32 3.65 19.96
CA TYR A 141 17.99 4.76 20.62
C TYR A 141 18.93 5.56 19.69
N TYR A 142 19.39 4.98 18.57
CA TYR A 142 20.26 5.69 17.63
C TYR A 142 19.49 6.62 16.71
N ARG A 143 18.23 6.28 16.42
CA ARG A 143 17.36 7.05 15.54
C ARG A 143 16.28 7.82 16.27
N ASP A 144 16.25 7.72 17.61
CA ASP A 144 15.23 8.30 18.46
C ASP A 144 13.80 7.90 18.04
N ILE A 145 13.62 6.58 17.84
CA ILE A 145 12.35 6.00 17.39
C ILE A 145 11.77 5.13 18.50
N ASP A 146 10.53 5.42 18.89
CA ASP A 146 9.72 4.56 19.74
C ASP A 146 8.45 4.12 19.04
N ILE A 147 8.20 2.80 19.05
CA ILE A 147 6.96 2.21 18.51
C ILE A 147 6.27 1.41 19.60
N HIS A 148 5.03 1.79 19.90
CA HIS A 148 4.20 1.11 20.88
C HIS A 148 2.96 0.53 20.22
N VAL A 149 2.80 -0.78 20.28
CA VAL A 149 1.61 -1.49 19.78
C VAL A 149 0.83 -2.01 20.96
N ILE A 150 -0.39 -1.52 21.16
CA ILE A 150 -1.23 -1.87 22.30
C ILE A 150 -2.53 -2.54 21.85
N PRO A 151 -3.09 -3.47 22.65
CA PRO A 151 -4.42 -4.03 22.41
C PRO A 151 -5.49 -2.94 22.29
N SER A 152 -6.34 -3.02 21.26
CA SER A 152 -7.46 -2.10 21.05
C SER A 152 -8.58 -2.80 20.28
N ASP A 153 -9.82 -2.39 20.50
CA ASP A 153 -10.97 -2.86 19.73
C ASP A 153 -11.05 -2.25 18.33
N ASN A 154 -10.32 -1.16 18.11
CA ASN A 154 -10.27 -0.46 16.83
C ASN A 154 -8.83 -0.28 16.36
N PHE A 155 -8.65 -0.29 15.02
CA PHE A 155 -7.39 0.13 14.42
C PHE A 155 -7.24 1.65 14.57
N ARG A 156 -6.19 2.05 15.27
CA ARG A 156 -5.83 3.46 15.49
C ARG A 156 -4.32 3.62 15.36
N VAL A 157 -3.89 4.68 14.72
CA VAL A 157 -2.49 5.10 14.65
C VAL A 157 -2.40 6.49 15.25
N THR A 158 -1.43 6.69 16.15
CA THR A 158 -1.02 8.00 16.62
C THR A 158 0.44 8.17 16.22
N PHE A 159 0.76 9.27 15.58
CA PHE A 159 2.09 9.56 15.09
C PHE A 159 2.55 10.90 15.67
N LEU A 160 3.75 10.94 16.24
CA LEU A 160 4.42 12.12 16.71
C LEU A 160 5.74 12.26 15.95
N VAL A 161 5.98 13.45 15.44
CA VAL A 161 7.27 13.84 14.85
C VAL A 161 7.74 15.08 15.57
N GLU A 162 8.98 15.06 15.99
CA GLU A 162 9.68 16.22 16.56
C GLU A 162 10.87 16.56 15.67
N TYR A 163 10.98 17.82 15.30
CA TYR A 163 12.10 18.33 14.52
C TYR A 163 13.03 19.14 15.42
N PRO A 164 14.35 18.95 15.32
CA PRO A 164 15.32 19.68 16.15
C PRO A 164 15.48 21.16 15.77
N LEU A 165 14.82 21.61 14.71
CA LEU A 165 14.90 22.98 14.20
C LEU A 165 13.72 23.82 14.72
N PRO A 166 13.97 24.99 15.38
CA PRO A 166 12.91 25.82 15.98
C PRO A 166 11.90 26.41 14.97
N ALA A 167 12.17 26.32 13.68
CA ALA A 167 11.32 26.85 12.60
C ALA A 167 10.42 25.79 11.93
N LEU A 168 10.42 24.58 12.44
CA LEU A 168 9.61 23.47 11.91
C LEU A 168 8.73 22.86 13.00
#